data_efaeac1e0b554f612e58f8fd0a4fe749
#
_entry.id   efaeac1e0b554f612e58f8fd0a4fe749
#
_cell.length_a   1.000
_cell.length_b   1.000
_cell.length_c   1.000
_cell.angle_alpha   90.00
_cell.angle_beta   90.00
_cell.angle_gamma   90.00
#
_symmetry.space_group_name_H-M   'P 1'
#
loop_
_entity.id
_entity.type
_entity.pdbx_description
1 polymer ?
#
loop_
_entity_poly.entity_id
_entity_poly.type
_entity_poly.pdbx_seq_one_letter_code
_entity_poly.pdbx_strand_id
1 'polypeptide(L)'
;VAVAAITSCTNTSNPSVLVAAGLVARKARALGMKAKPWVKTSFAPGSQVVTDYLEKANLQDDLDAVGFNLTGYGCTVCIGNTGPLPQQISKAIQDNDLAVAAVLSGNRNFEGRIHQDVRANFLASPPLVVAYALAGSMNVNVTSDPLGQDKDGNDVFLKDLWPSSHEIAEIVSQCVTREMFIERYGDVFKGDTNWQAIEAGGGDTYSWPSSTYVANPPYFEGMKAEPRGLEPIEGAKVLALLGDSVTTDHISPAGAIAQDGPAGQYLKERQVSPAEFN
;
A
#
# COMPACT_ATOMS: atom_id res chain seq x y z
N VAL A 1 -2.53 5.05 16.07
CA VAL A 1 -2.15 4.62 14.71
C VAL A 1 -1.59 3.21 14.79
N ALA A 2 -2.21 2.26 14.07
CA ALA A 2 -1.73 0.88 13.97
C ALA A 2 -1.01 0.60 12.64
N VAL A 3 -1.32 1.38 11.60
CA VAL A 3 -0.69 1.29 10.28
C VAL A 3 -0.28 2.68 9.81
N ALA A 4 0.94 2.81 9.33
CA ALA A 4 1.43 4.02 8.67
C ALA A 4 2.15 3.61 7.36
N ALA A 5 1.60 4.01 6.21
CA ALA A 5 2.08 3.53 4.93
C ALA A 5 2.35 4.66 3.94
N ILE A 6 3.56 4.71 3.44
CA ILE A 6 3.86 5.46 2.23
C ILE A 6 3.60 4.51 1.06
N THR A 7 2.52 4.74 0.33
CA THR A 7 2.09 3.89 -0.79
C THR A 7 1.91 4.71 -2.05
N SER A 8 2.10 4.07 -3.20
CA SER A 8 2.06 4.77 -4.48
C SER A 8 0.65 5.24 -4.83
N CYS A 9 0.55 6.52 -5.11
CA CYS A 9 -0.59 7.17 -5.75
C CYS A 9 -0.12 8.45 -6.45
N THR A 10 -1.03 9.21 -7.04
CA THR A 10 -0.70 10.42 -7.82
C THR A 10 0.21 11.39 -7.06
N ASN A 11 0.00 11.58 -5.76
CA ASN A 11 0.82 12.48 -4.95
C ASN A 11 2.22 11.92 -4.66
N THR A 12 2.41 10.61 -4.59
CA THR A 12 3.71 9.97 -4.36
C THR A 12 4.58 9.90 -5.61
N SER A 13 4.06 10.27 -6.77
CA SER A 13 4.85 10.43 -7.99
C SER A 13 5.66 11.74 -8.01
N ASN A 14 5.39 12.66 -7.09
CA ASN A 14 6.14 13.91 -6.96
C ASN A 14 7.40 13.70 -6.09
N PRO A 15 8.61 13.83 -6.65
CA PRO A 15 9.84 13.63 -5.89
C PRO A 15 9.96 14.51 -4.66
N SER A 16 9.41 15.74 -4.70
CA SER A 16 9.51 16.67 -3.58
C SER A 16 8.87 16.16 -2.29
N VAL A 17 7.73 15.43 -2.38
CA VAL A 17 7.06 14.90 -1.18
C VAL A 17 7.77 13.68 -0.61
N LEU A 18 8.42 12.89 -1.44
CA LEU A 18 9.21 11.74 -0.98
C LEU A 18 10.57 12.16 -0.42
N VAL A 19 11.22 13.14 -1.04
CA VAL A 19 12.41 13.78 -0.47
C VAL A 19 12.08 14.43 0.87
N ALA A 20 10.92 15.12 0.97
CA ALA A 20 10.47 15.68 2.25
C ALA A 20 10.27 14.60 3.33
N ALA A 21 9.69 13.45 2.98
CA ALA A 21 9.54 12.32 3.91
C ALA A 21 10.90 11.78 4.38
N GLY A 22 11.85 11.61 3.45
CA GLY A 22 13.22 11.21 3.77
C GLY A 22 13.95 12.21 4.68
N LEU A 23 13.75 13.52 4.45
CA LEU A 23 14.34 14.57 5.30
C LEU A 23 13.72 14.60 6.70
N VAL A 24 12.41 14.39 6.84
CA VAL A 24 11.76 14.21 8.15
C VAL A 24 12.36 12.99 8.86
N ALA A 25 12.51 11.87 8.15
CA ALA A 25 13.13 10.65 8.69
C ALA A 25 14.58 10.90 9.12
N ARG A 26 15.38 11.61 8.33
CA ARG A 26 16.77 11.97 8.66
C ARG A 26 16.87 12.76 9.96
N LYS A 27 16.05 13.81 10.10
CA LYS A 27 16.02 14.64 11.30
C LYS A 27 15.53 13.85 12.52
N ALA A 28 14.50 12.99 12.34
CA ALA A 28 14.02 12.11 13.40
C ALA A 28 15.08 11.10 13.85
N ARG A 29 15.79 10.45 12.90
CA ARG A 29 16.89 9.53 13.19
C ARG A 29 18.02 10.22 13.96
N ALA A 30 18.39 11.44 13.58
CA ALA A 30 19.43 12.21 14.27
C ALA A 30 19.08 12.47 15.75
N LEU A 31 17.81 12.62 16.07
CA LEU A 31 17.27 12.77 17.42
C LEU A 31 17.02 11.41 18.13
N GLY A 32 17.30 10.29 17.48
CA GLY A 32 17.07 8.97 18.03
C GLY A 32 15.61 8.49 18.01
N MET A 33 14.75 9.18 17.27
CA MET A 33 13.34 8.82 17.13
C MET A 33 13.13 7.73 16.06
N LYS A 34 12.10 6.92 16.25
CA LYS A 34 11.61 5.94 15.28
C LYS A 34 10.10 5.71 15.47
N ALA A 35 9.47 5.08 14.50
CA ALA A 35 8.07 4.71 14.61
C ALA A 35 7.78 3.95 15.91
N LYS A 36 6.59 4.17 16.48
CA LYS A 36 6.21 3.47 17.72
C LYS A 36 6.10 1.96 17.46
N PRO A 37 6.43 1.10 18.45
CA PRO A 37 6.51 -0.34 18.26
C PRO A 37 5.17 -1.02 17.91
N TRP A 38 4.04 -0.34 18.14
CA TRP A 38 2.72 -0.82 17.76
C TRP A 38 2.27 -0.36 16.37
N VAL A 39 3.06 0.50 15.69
CA VAL A 39 2.74 1.00 14.35
C VAL A 39 3.44 0.15 13.31
N LYS A 40 2.67 -0.54 12.49
CA LYS A 40 3.18 -1.22 11.30
C LYS A 40 3.43 -0.19 10.21
N THR A 41 4.69 -0.02 9.85
CA THR A 41 5.12 0.89 8.80
C THR A 41 5.45 0.15 7.51
N SER A 42 5.30 0.82 6.36
CA SER A 42 5.72 0.30 5.07
C SER A 42 6.02 1.43 4.08
N PHE A 43 6.94 1.17 3.15
CA PHE A 43 7.26 2.04 2.05
C PHE A 43 7.11 1.28 0.72
N ALA A 44 6.19 1.75 -0.13
CA ALA A 44 5.92 1.16 -1.44
C ALA A 44 5.76 2.26 -2.51
N PRO A 45 6.87 2.77 -3.05
CA PRO A 45 6.85 3.85 -4.03
C PRO A 45 6.31 3.40 -5.39
N GLY A 46 5.99 4.36 -6.27
CA GLY A 46 5.40 4.10 -7.58
C GLY A 46 6.34 3.48 -8.59
N SER A 47 7.64 3.63 -8.41
CA SER A 47 8.63 3.10 -9.34
C SER A 47 10.00 2.94 -8.71
N GLN A 48 10.85 2.16 -9.35
CA GLN A 48 12.25 1.96 -8.94
C GLN A 48 13.10 3.23 -9.02
N VAL A 49 12.75 4.19 -9.87
CA VAL A 49 13.42 5.51 -9.91
C VAL A 49 13.34 6.24 -8.58
N VAL A 50 12.28 6.00 -7.80
CA VAL A 50 12.13 6.58 -6.48
C VAL A 50 13.22 6.09 -5.53
N THR A 51 13.47 4.79 -5.49
CA THR A 51 14.56 4.23 -4.69
C THR A 51 15.91 4.75 -5.16
N ASP A 52 16.14 4.84 -6.47
CA ASP A 52 17.40 5.34 -7.02
C ASP A 52 17.73 6.76 -6.54
N TYR A 53 16.76 7.71 -6.61
CA TYR A 53 17.05 9.06 -6.14
C TYR A 53 17.09 9.19 -4.62
N LEU A 54 16.34 8.37 -3.87
CA LEU A 54 16.42 8.34 -2.41
C LEU A 54 17.77 7.77 -1.94
N GLU A 55 18.28 6.73 -2.59
CA GLU A 55 19.61 6.18 -2.34
C GLU A 55 20.69 7.20 -2.67
N LYS A 56 20.63 7.85 -3.84
CA LYS A 56 21.56 8.91 -4.23
C LYS A 56 21.55 10.09 -3.27
N ALA A 57 20.41 10.41 -2.68
CA ALA A 57 20.26 11.44 -1.66
C ALA A 57 20.65 10.96 -0.25
N ASN A 58 21.01 9.69 -0.07
CA ASN A 58 21.21 9.01 1.22
C ASN A 58 20.00 9.14 2.16
N LEU A 59 18.77 9.11 1.62
CA LEU A 59 17.52 9.21 2.37
C LEU A 59 16.82 7.87 2.61
N GLN A 60 17.16 6.83 1.83
CA GLN A 60 16.60 5.49 2.01
C GLN A 60 16.97 4.91 3.36
N ASP A 61 18.25 4.98 3.75
CA ASP A 61 18.73 4.50 5.05
C ASP A 61 18.09 5.25 6.23
N ASP A 62 17.73 6.52 6.04
CA ASP A 62 17.05 7.31 7.05
C ASP A 62 15.59 6.86 7.22
N LEU A 63 14.89 6.57 6.11
CA LEU A 63 13.55 6.00 6.13
C LEU A 63 13.54 4.61 6.79
N ASP A 64 14.47 3.75 6.42
CA ASP A 64 14.61 2.41 7.00
C ASP A 64 14.86 2.47 8.52
N ALA A 65 15.73 3.39 8.96
CA ALA A 65 16.07 3.56 10.38
C ALA A 65 14.87 3.99 11.23
N VAL A 66 13.93 4.74 10.69
CA VAL A 66 12.70 5.12 11.39
C VAL A 66 11.55 4.12 11.18
N GLY A 67 11.78 3.06 10.38
CA GLY A 67 10.88 1.92 10.22
C GLY A 67 10.19 1.80 8.85
N PHE A 68 10.40 2.74 7.92
CA PHE A 68 9.79 2.73 6.58
C PHE A 68 10.64 1.96 5.56
N ASN A 69 10.75 0.65 5.74
CA ASN A 69 11.45 -0.22 4.82
C ASN A 69 10.70 -0.40 3.50
N LEU A 70 11.45 -0.55 2.41
CA LEU A 70 10.89 -0.88 1.11
C LEU A 70 10.22 -2.26 1.15
N THR A 71 8.92 -2.32 0.85
CA THR A 71 8.11 -3.55 0.85
C THR A 71 7.68 -3.98 -0.54
N GLY A 72 7.81 -3.11 -1.52
CA GLY A 72 7.41 -3.35 -2.91
C GLY A 72 7.19 -2.05 -3.66
N TYR A 73 6.63 -2.15 -4.85
CA TYR A 73 6.30 -0.99 -5.69
C TYR A 73 4.83 -0.98 -6.04
N GLY A 74 4.21 0.20 -6.02
CA GLY A 74 2.83 0.36 -6.44
C GLY A 74 1.85 0.58 -5.28
N CYS A 75 0.56 0.33 -5.54
CA CYS A 75 -0.55 0.62 -4.64
C CYS A 75 -0.75 -0.44 -3.55
N THR A 76 0.28 -0.91 -2.88
CA THR A 76 0.25 -2.06 -1.98
C THR A 76 -0.79 -1.91 -0.86
N VAL A 77 -0.63 -0.96 0.03
CA VAL A 77 -1.55 -0.78 1.19
C VAL A 77 -2.90 -0.23 0.76
N CYS A 78 -2.91 0.69 -0.21
CA CYS A 78 -4.15 1.29 -0.71
C CYS A 78 -5.12 0.25 -1.31
N ILE A 79 -4.61 -0.87 -1.80
CA ILE A 79 -5.41 -1.98 -2.36
C ILE A 79 -5.69 -3.11 -1.35
N GLY A 80 -5.25 -2.98 -0.11
CA GLY A 80 -5.50 -4.00 0.91
C GLY A 80 -4.35 -4.99 1.16
N ASN A 81 -3.20 -4.81 0.53
CA ASN A 81 -2.01 -5.65 0.75
C ASN A 81 -1.17 -5.16 1.94
N THR A 82 -1.82 -4.73 3.02
CA THR A 82 -1.14 -4.31 4.25
C THR A 82 -0.43 -5.49 4.94
N GLY A 83 -0.93 -6.70 4.71
CA GLY A 83 -0.53 -7.90 5.45
C GLY A 83 -0.98 -7.84 6.91
N PRO A 84 -0.82 -8.92 7.68
CA PRO A 84 -1.30 -8.99 9.05
C PRO A 84 -0.55 -8.01 9.96
N LEU A 85 -1.24 -7.47 10.97
CA LEU A 85 -0.58 -6.81 12.10
C LEU A 85 0.17 -7.86 12.94
N PRO A 86 1.20 -7.45 13.71
CA PRO A 86 1.78 -8.33 14.71
C PRO A 86 0.68 -8.92 15.61
N GLN A 87 0.73 -10.23 15.87
CA GLN A 87 -0.32 -10.96 16.59
C GLN A 87 -0.68 -10.32 17.94
N GLN A 88 0.32 -9.81 18.65
CA GLN A 88 0.11 -9.13 19.94
C GLN A 88 -0.72 -7.85 19.78
N ILE A 89 -0.54 -7.13 18.68
CA ILE A 89 -1.26 -5.89 18.39
C ILE A 89 -2.70 -6.21 17.98
N SER A 90 -2.91 -7.15 17.05
CA SER A 90 -4.27 -7.59 16.68
C SER A 90 -5.04 -8.10 17.91
N LYS A 91 -4.39 -8.91 18.75
CA LYS A 91 -5.01 -9.40 19.98
C LYS A 91 -5.38 -8.26 20.93
N ALA A 92 -4.50 -7.29 21.15
CA ALA A 92 -4.79 -6.14 22.00
C ALA A 92 -5.97 -5.30 21.47
N ILE A 93 -6.07 -5.14 20.15
CA ILE A 93 -7.18 -4.43 19.50
C ILE A 93 -8.50 -5.17 19.74
N GLN A 94 -8.52 -6.47 19.50
CA GLN A 94 -9.72 -7.31 19.59
C GLN A 94 -10.18 -7.50 21.03
N ASP A 95 -9.27 -7.84 21.95
CA ASP A 95 -9.60 -8.11 23.37
C ASP A 95 -10.13 -6.85 24.09
N ASN A 96 -9.75 -5.65 23.64
CA ASN A 96 -10.12 -4.39 24.30
C ASN A 96 -11.03 -3.51 23.43
N ASP A 97 -11.53 -4.02 22.31
CA ASP A 97 -12.38 -3.29 21.35
C ASP A 97 -11.82 -1.90 20.97
N LEU A 98 -10.51 -1.84 20.71
CA LEU A 98 -9.82 -0.57 20.44
C LEU A 98 -10.19 -0.02 19.05
N ALA A 99 -10.54 1.26 18.99
CA ALA A 99 -10.65 1.98 17.74
C ALA A 99 -9.26 2.45 17.30
N VAL A 100 -8.67 1.73 16.35
CA VAL A 100 -7.35 2.07 15.80
C VAL A 100 -7.45 2.64 14.38
N ALA A 101 -6.44 3.41 14.00
CA ALA A 101 -6.40 4.11 12.73
C ALA A 101 -5.21 3.68 11.85
N ALA A 102 -5.39 3.81 10.54
CA ALA A 102 -4.31 3.83 9.56
C ALA A 102 -4.11 5.24 9.00
N VAL A 103 -2.86 5.59 8.72
CA VAL A 103 -2.49 6.81 8.00
C VAL A 103 -1.68 6.41 6.78
N LEU A 104 -2.12 6.82 5.59
CA LEU A 104 -1.47 6.40 4.35
C LEU A 104 -1.42 7.53 3.30
N SER A 105 -0.39 7.52 2.48
CA SER A 105 -0.25 8.46 1.36
C SER A 105 -0.98 8.01 0.09
N GLY A 106 -1.96 7.14 0.22
CA GLY A 106 -2.78 6.65 -0.87
C GLY A 106 -3.85 7.65 -1.35
N ASN A 107 -4.68 7.20 -2.28
CA ASN A 107 -5.84 7.96 -2.77
C ASN A 107 -7.18 7.34 -2.36
N ARG A 108 -7.16 6.24 -1.63
CA ARG A 108 -8.35 5.53 -1.13
C ARG A 108 -8.13 5.09 0.31
N ASN A 109 -9.19 5.21 1.09
CA ASN A 109 -9.20 4.93 2.53
C ASN A 109 -10.49 4.21 2.96
N PHE A 110 -11.01 3.31 2.14
CA PHE A 110 -12.23 2.57 2.48
C PHE A 110 -12.04 1.73 3.75
N GLU A 111 -13.03 1.76 4.60
CA GLU A 111 -13.12 0.93 5.80
C GLU A 111 -13.04 -0.57 5.43
N GLY A 112 -12.31 -1.34 6.24
CA GLY A 112 -12.07 -2.75 6.01
C GLY A 112 -11.08 -3.09 4.88
N ARG A 113 -10.82 -2.16 3.96
CA ARG A 113 -9.92 -2.40 2.83
C ARG A 113 -8.44 -2.34 3.22
N ILE A 114 -8.07 -1.39 4.08
CA ILE A 114 -6.66 -1.21 4.48
C ILE A 114 -6.22 -2.34 5.41
N HIS A 115 -7.01 -2.62 6.43
CA HIS A 115 -6.82 -3.75 7.33
C HIS A 115 -8.10 -4.03 8.11
N GLN A 116 -8.41 -5.30 8.36
CA GLN A 116 -9.65 -5.71 9.05
C GLN A 116 -9.78 -5.19 10.50
N ASP A 117 -8.66 -5.03 11.20
CA ASP A 117 -8.63 -4.52 12.58
C ASP A 117 -8.64 -2.98 12.65
N VAL A 118 -8.63 -2.28 11.52
CA VAL A 118 -8.54 -0.81 11.45
C VAL A 118 -9.90 -0.23 11.10
N ARG A 119 -10.43 0.64 11.99
CA ARG A 119 -11.75 1.26 11.84
C ARG A 119 -11.73 2.63 11.18
N ALA A 120 -10.62 3.34 11.24
CA ALA A 120 -10.50 4.69 10.68
C ALA A 120 -9.26 4.81 9.80
N ASN A 121 -9.42 5.35 8.59
CA ASN A 121 -8.34 5.45 7.62
C ASN A 121 -8.19 6.91 7.17
N PHE A 122 -6.98 7.46 7.33
CA PHE A 122 -6.65 8.84 7.02
C PHE A 122 -5.68 8.92 5.86
N LEU A 123 -5.95 9.85 4.94
CA LEU A 123 -5.04 10.16 3.85
C LEU A 123 -4.16 11.35 4.26
N ALA A 124 -2.86 11.20 4.09
CA ALA A 124 -1.88 12.24 4.41
C ALA A 124 -0.72 12.22 3.41
N SER A 125 0.01 13.34 3.31
CA SER A 125 1.24 13.37 2.52
C SER A 125 2.32 12.46 3.12
N PRO A 126 3.27 11.93 2.31
CA PRO A 126 4.35 11.07 2.80
C PRO A 126 5.07 11.59 4.04
N PRO A 127 5.50 12.87 4.14
CA PRO A 127 6.14 13.37 5.35
C PRO A 127 5.22 13.38 6.57
N LEU A 128 3.92 13.61 6.40
CA LEU A 128 2.95 13.51 7.50
C LEU A 128 2.70 12.06 7.91
N VAL A 129 2.74 11.11 6.99
CA VAL A 129 2.69 9.67 7.33
C VAL A 129 3.84 9.30 8.26
N VAL A 130 5.07 9.78 7.97
CA VAL A 130 6.22 9.60 8.86
C VAL A 130 5.95 10.23 10.23
N ALA A 131 5.48 11.49 10.27
CA ALA A 131 5.19 12.20 11.51
C ALA A 131 4.16 11.45 12.38
N TYR A 132 3.06 10.97 11.81
CA TYR A 132 2.06 10.19 12.55
C TYR A 132 2.57 8.81 13.00
N ALA A 133 3.50 8.19 12.29
CA ALA A 133 4.16 6.97 12.75
C ALA A 133 5.05 7.23 13.97
N LEU A 134 5.76 8.36 13.99
CA LEU A 134 6.57 8.80 15.14
C LEU A 134 5.69 9.13 16.36
N ALA A 135 4.55 9.80 16.15
CA ALA A 135 3.59 10.10 17.21
C ALA A 135 2.85 8.84 17.70
N GLY A 136 2.54 7.90 16.80
CA GLY A 136 1.81 6.66 17.11
C GLY A 136 0.34 6.86 17.46
N SER A 137 -0.20 8.07 17.30
CA SER A 137 -1.58 8.43 17.66
C SER A 137 -2.17 9.41 16.67
N MET A 138 -3.49 9.37 16.48
CA MET A 138 -4.25 10.41 15.79
C MET A 138 -4.75 11.50 16.75
N ASN A 139 -4.70 11.24 18.08
CA ASN A 139 -5.07 12.22 19.11
C ASN A 139 -3.90 13.17 19.43
N VAL A 140 -3.23 13.64 18.39
CA VAL A 140 -2.12 14.59 18.47
C VAL A 140 -2.40 15.74 17.51
N ASN A 141 -2.31 16.96 17.99
CA ASN A 141 -2.30 18.11 17.12
C ASN A 141 -0.86 18.35 16.64
N VAL A 142 -0.53 17.88 15.44
CA VAL A 142 0.83 17.94 14.89
C VAL A 142 1.41 19.35 14.76
N THR A 143 0.57 20.40 14.89
CA THR A 143 1.02 21.80 14.86
C THR A 143 1.45 22.34 16.22
N SER A 144 0.98 21.75 17.32
CA SER A 144 1.22 22.24 18.69
C SER A 144 1.77 21.20 19.64
N ASP A 145 1.47 19.93 19.43
CA ASP A 145 1.83 18.87 20.36
C ASP A 145 3.13 18.19 19.95
N PRO A 146 3.91 17.65 20.90
CA PRO A 146 5.11 16.90 20.57
C PRO A 146 4.75 15.56 19.90
N LEU A 147 5.53 15.16 18.90
CA LEU A 147 5.44 13.85 18.24
C LEU A 147 6.09 12.74 19.09
N GLY A 148 6.91 13.11 20.03
CA GLY A 148 7.63 12.22 20.93
C GLY A 148 8.79 12.94 21.59
N GLN A 149 9.72 12.16 22.12
CA GLN A 149 10.93 12.69 22.78
C GLN A 149 12.17 12.21 22.07
N ASP A 150 13.21 13.02 22.09
CA ASP A 150 14.55 12.65 21.64
C ASP A 150 15.23 11.68 22.65
N LYS A 151 16.47 11.28 22.33
CA LYS A 151 17.27 10.41 23.19
C LYS A 151 17.62 11.01 24.55
N ASP A 152 17.52 12.33 24.68
CA ASP A 152 17.84 13.08 25.91
C ASP A 152 16.56 13.43 26.71
N GLY A 153 15.38 13.00 26.22
CA GLY A 153 14.07 13.19 26.86
C GLY A 153 13.42 14.55 26.56
N ASN A 154 13.93 15.31 25.61
CA ASN A 154 13.32 16.57 25.21
C ASN A 154 12.18 16.34 24.22
N ASP A 155 11.12 17.12 24.33
CA ASP A 155 9.99 17.07 23.43
C ASP A 155 10.37 17.51 22.01
N VAL A 156 9.98 16.70 21.01
CA VAL A 156 10.24 16.95 19.59
C VAL A 156 8.93 17.24 18.89
N PHE A 157 8.86 18.38 18.22
CA PHE A 157 7.68 18.86 17.50
C PHE A 157 7.87 18.68 15.98
N LEU A 158 6.75 18.70 15.24
CA LEU A 158 6.80 18.60 13.78
C LEU A 158 7.72 19.68 13.15
N LYS A 159 7.67 20.91 13.67
CA LYS A 159 8.51 22.03 13.19
C LYS A 159 10.01 21.74 13.26
N ASP A 160 10.46 20.91 14.21
CA ASP A 160 11.86 20.57 14.39
C ASP A 160 12.36 19.57 13.32
N LEU A 161 11.41 18.80 12.77
CA LEU A 161 11.65 17.78 11.75
C LEU A 161 11.35 18.27 10.33
N TRP A 162 10.46 19.29 10.19
CA TRP A 162 9.97 19.70 8.88
C TRP A 162 11.07 20.35 8.03
N PRO A 163 11.31 19.86 6.80
CA PRO A 163 12.31 20.46 5.92
C PRO A 163 11.80 21.77 5.31
N SER A 164 12.72 22.67 5.01
CA SER A 164 12.41 23.85 4.21
C SER A 164 12.20 23.50 2.73
N SER A 165 11.44 24.34 2.02
CA SER A 165 11.27 24.16 0.57
C SER A 165 12.61 24.24 -0.19
N HIS A 166 13.58 24.97 0.33
CA HIS A 166 14.93 25.10 -0.24
C HIS A 166 15.70 23.77 -0.13
N GLU A 167 15.74 23.13 1.07
CA GLU A 167 16.38 21.82 1.28
C GLU A 167 15.80 20.78 0.32
N ILE A 168 14.47 20.75 0.15
CA ILE A 168 13.79 19.82 -0.76
C ILE A 168 14.21 20.09 -2.20
N ALA A 169 14.12 21.34 -2.65
CA ALA A 169 14.42 21.72 -4.05
C ALA A 169 15.87 21.43 -4.41
N GLU A 170 16.80 21.68 -3.51
CA GLU A 170 18.22 21.39 -3.69
C GLU A 170 18.46 19.89 -3.92
N ILE A 171 17.94 19.03 -3.06
CA ILE A 171 18.11 17.57 -3.21
C ILE A 171 17.43 17.07 -4.49
N VAL A 172 16.22 17.54 -4.79
CA VAL A 172 15.50 17.15 -6.02
C VAL A 172 16.34 17.52 -7.26
N SER A 173 16.91 18.72 -7.30
CA SER A 173 17.72 19.17 -8.44
C SER A 173 19.02 18.39 -8.63
N GLN A 174 19.60 17.90 -7.53
CA GLN A 174 20.88 17.15 -7.54
C GLN A 174 20.68 15.64 -7.77
N CYS A 175 19.58 15.09 -7.29
CA CYS A 175 19.40 13.64 -7.22
C CYS A 175 18.44 13.09 -8.27
N VAL A 176 17.44 13.85 -8.70
CA VAL A 176 16.46 13.39 -9.70
C VAL A 176 16.93 13.79 -11.10
N THR A 177 17.38 12.83 -11.89
CA THR A 177 17.94 13.08 -13.22
C THR A 177 17.19 12.32 -14.31
N ARG A 178 17.26 12.84 -15.54
CA ARG A 178 16.67 12.20 -16.73
C ARG A 178 17.28 10.82 -17.01
N GLU A 179 18.57 10.66 -16.72
CA GLU A 179 19.33 9.42 -16.96
C GLU A 179 18.77 8.26 -16.14
N MET A 180 18.35 8.48 -14.90
CA MET A 180 17.72 7.45 -14.06
C MET A 180 16.45 6.87 -14.71
N PHE A 181 15.63 7.73 -15.32
CA PHE A 181 14.44 7.29 -16.04
C PHE A 181 14.78 6.49 -17.30
N ILE A 182 15.79 6.92 -18.05
CA ILE A 182 16.25 6.19 -19.24
C ILE A 182 16.81 4.82 -18.84
N GLU A 183 17.61 4.76 -17.80
CA GLU A 183 18.19 3.50 -17.31
C GLU A 183 17.10 2.50 -16.87
N ARG A 184 16.08 2.97 -16.11
CA ARG A 184 15.02 2.11 -15.62
C ARG A 184 13.97 1.72 -16.66
N TYR A 185 13.69 2.61 -17.61
CA TYR A 185 12.61 2.43 -18.58
C TYR A 185 13.06 2.23 -20.03
N GLY A 186 14.37 2.30 -20.30
CA GLY A 186 14.90 2.16 -21.64
C GLY A 186 14.70 0.77 -22.25
N ASP A 187 14.60 -0.27 -21.43
CA ASP A 187 14.39 -1.66 -21.86
C ASP A 187 13.42 -2.41 -20.92
N VAL A 188 12.19 -1.92 -20.85
CA VAL A 188 11.15 -2.48 -19.95
C VAL A 188 10.69 -3.88 -20.34
N PHE A 189 10.88 -4.28 -21.61
CA PHE A 189 10.44 -5.59 -22.09
C PHE A 189 11.40 -6.72 -21.73
N LYS A 190 12.65 -6.41 -21.42
CA LYS A 190 13.64 -7.40 -21.05
C LYS A 190 13.36 -8.04 -19.69
N GLY A 191 12.88 -7.24 -18.73
CA GLY A 191 12.70 -7.67 -17.34
C GLY A 191 14.02 -7.98 -16.62
N ASP A 192 13.91 -8.39 -15.36
CA ASP A 192 15.05 -8.85 -14.57
C ASP A 192 15.38 -10.33 -14.82
N THR A 193 16.38 -10.86 -14.13
CA THR A 193 16.81 -12.25 -14.28
C THR A 193 15.74 -13.26 -13.87
N ASN A 194 14.88 -12.92 -12.90
CA ASN A 194 13.79 -13.79 -12.47
C ASN A 194 12.70 -13.86 -13.55
N TRP A 195 12.37 -12.68 -14.13
CA TRP A 195 11.44 -12.62 -15.26
C TRP A 195 11.94 -13.42 -16.46
N GLN A 196 13.23 -13.29 -16.81
CA GLN A 196 13.85 -14.02 -17.93
C GLN A 196 13.95 -15.52 -17.69
N ALA A 197 13.98 -15.97 -16.43
CA ALA A 197 14.04 -17.36 -16.06
C ALA A 197 12.65 -18.06 -16.09
N ILE A 198 11.56 -17.33 -16.29
CA ILE A 198 10.23 -17.92 -16.40
C ILE A 198 10.11 -18.66 -17.71
N GLU A 199 9.98 -19.99 -17.63
CA GLU A 199 9.67 -20.83 -18.79
C GLU A 199 8.18 -20.72 -19.11
N ALA A 200 7.86 -19.96 -20.16
CA ALA A 200 6.51 -19.95 -20.71
C ALA A 200 6.37 -21.09 -21.72
N GLY A 201 5.34 -21.92 -21.59
CA GLY A 201 5.01 -22.94 -22.58
C GLY A 201 4.80 -22.28 -23.94
N GLY A 202 5.44 -22.83 -24.99
CA GLY A 202 5.23 -22.35 -26.36
C GLY A 202 3.85 -22.74 -26.89
N GLY A 203 3.20 -21.83 -27.64
CA GLY A 203 1.90 -22.07 -28.28
C GLY A 203 1.06 -20.79 -28.35
N ASP A 204 0.00 -20.84 -29.16
CA ASP A 204 -0.92 -19.70 -29.34
C ASP A 204 -1.83 -19.48 -28.12
N THR A 205 -1.93 -20.50 -27.25
CA THR A 205 -2.76 -20.46 -26.04
C THR A 205 -1.98 -20.98 -24.84
N TYR A 206 -2.25 -20.40 -23.66
CA TYR A 206 -1.66 -20.88 -22.42
C TYR A 206 -2.43 -22.11 -21.89
N SER A 207 -1.70 -23.17 -21.53
CA SER A 207 -2.28 -24.36 -20.90
C SER A 207 -2.42 -24.15 -19.40
N TRP A 208 -3.61 -23.80 -18.93
CA TRP A 208 -3.88 -23.56 -17.52
C TRP A 208 -3.85 -24.86 -16.71
N PRO A 209 -3.05 -24.95 -15.66
CA PRO A 209 -3.16 -26.05 -14.72
C PRO A 209 -4.45 -25.98 -13.92
N SER A 210 -4.90 -27.11 -13.38
CA SER A 210 -6.02 -27.11 -12.43
C SER A 210 -5.66 -26.26 -11.21
N SER A 211 -6.51 -25.33 -10.85
CA SER A 211 -6.31 -24.42 -9.73
C SER A 211 -7.62 -24.10 -9.03
N THR A 212 -7.57 -24.04 -7.69
CA THR A 212 -8.66 -23.51 -6.86
C THR A 212 -8.61 -21.99 -6.76
N TYR A 213 -7.47 -21.39 -7.08
CA TYR A 213 -7.24 -19.94 -7.02
C TYR A 213 -7.69 -19.22 -8.30
N VAL A 214 -7.41 -19.81 -9.46
CA VAL A 214 -7.86 -19.30 -10.77
C VAL A 214 -8.82 -20.30 -11.38
N ALA A 215 -10.12 -20.05 -11.19
CA ALA A 215 -11.17 -20.87 -11.77
C ALA A 215 -11.51 -20.44 -13.20
N ASN A 216 -11.83 -21.39 -14.07
CA ASN A 216 -12.37 -21.06 -15.39
C ASN A 216 -13.75 -20.41 -15.24
N PRO A 217 -13.95 -19.15 -15.69
CA PRO A 217 -15.20 -18.46 -15.46
C PRO A 217 -16.33 -19.05 -16.35
N PRO A 218 -17.54 -19.26 -15.78
CA PRO A 218 -18.63 -19.91 -16.49
C PRO A 218 -19.21 -19.08 -17.66
N TYR A 219 -18.94 -17.77 -17.69
CA TYR A 219 -19.43 -16.90 -18.78
C TYR A 219 -18.71 -17.12 -20.11
N PHE A 220 -17.66 -17.91 -20.17
CA PHE A 220 -17.02 -18.37 -21.41
C PHE A 220 -17.58 -19.68 -21.95
N GLU A 221 -18.45 -20.36 -21.19
CA GLU A 221 -19.07 -21.60 -21.64
C GLU A 221 -19.95 -21.37 -22.87
N GLY A 222 -19.74 -22.14 -23.91
CA GLY A 222 -20.46 -22.02 -25.17
C GLY A 222 -20.07 -20.83 -26.05
N MET A 223 -19.04 -20.08 -25.68
CA MET A 223 -18.49 -19.01 -26.54
C MET A 223 -17.93 -19.63 -27.83
N LYS A 224 -18.23 -18.97 -28.96
CA LYS A 224 -17.73 -19.36 -30.28
C LYS A 224 -16.55 -18.47 -30.67
N ALA A 225 -15.66 -18.98 -31.53
CA ALA A 225 -14.56 -18.21 -32.08
C ALA A 225 -15.02 -17.01 -32.91
N GLU A 226 -16.16 -17.18 -33.63
CA GLU A 226 -16.75 -16.09 -34.39
C GLU A 226 -17.59 -15.17 -33.49
N PRO A 227 -17.32 -13.85 -33.45
CA PRO A 227 -18.12 -12.91 -32.68
C PRO A 227 -19.58 -12.90 -33.17
N ARG A 228 -20.51 -12.88 -32.23
CA ARG A 228 -21.93 -12.64 -32.59
C ARG A 228 -22.09 -11.17 -32.99
N GLY A 229 -23.01 -10.91 -33.91
CA GLY A 229 -23.44 -9.54 -34.19
C GLY A 229 -24.11 -8.89 -32.97
N LEU A 230 -24.32 -7.58 -33.04
CA LEU A 230 -25.06 -6.86 -32.01
C LEU A 230 -26.54 -7.27 -32.09
N GLU A 231 -27.06 -7.90 -31.04
CA GLU A 231 -28.44 -8.30 -30.88
C GLU A 231 -29.11 -7.53 -29.73
N PRO A 232 -30.39 -7.17 -29.84
CA PRO A 232 -31.13 -6.58 -28.72
C PRO A 232 -31.13 -7.53 -27.52
N ILE A 233 -31.00 -7.00 -26.33
CA ILE A 233 -31.19 -7.76 -25.09
C ILE A 233 -32.66 -7.66 -24.71
N GLU A 234 -33.41 -8.76 -24.89
CA GLU A 234 -34.83 -8.83 -24.59
C GLU A 234 -35.11 -9.76 -23.42
N GLY A 235 -36.09 -9.40 -22.58
CA GLY A 235 -36.53 -10.24 -21.47
C GLY A 235 -35.56 -10.40 -20.32
N ALA A 236 -34.47 -9.66 -20.30
CA ALA A 236 -33.50 -9.69 -19.21
C ALA A 236 -34.10 -9.15 -17.91
N LYS A 237 -33.82 -9.84 -16.79
CA LYS A 237 -34.24 -9.40 -15.44
C LYS A 237 -33.12 -8.64 -14.77
N VAL A 238 -33.48 -7.60 -14.00
CA VAL A 238 -32.53 -6.85 -13.20
C VAL A 238 -31.97 -7.75 -12.09
N LEU A 239 -30.66 -7.98 -12.09
CA LEU A 239 -29.96 -8.73 -11.04
C LEU A 239 -29.71 -7.85 -9.81
N ALA A 240 -29.24 -6.62 -10.02
CA ALA A 240 -29.00 -5.65 -8.97
C ALA A 240 -29.27 -4.24 -9.50
N LEU A 241 -29.88 -3.40 -8.67
CA LEU A 241 -30.05 -1.96 -8.92
C LEU A 241 -29.20 -1.20 -7.91
N LEU A 242 -28.12 -0.57 -8.39
CA LEU A 242 -27.15 0.14 -7.57
C LEU A 242 -27.31 1.65 -7.77
N GLY A 243 -27.04 2.42 -6.70
CA GLY A 243 -27.03 3.88 -6.76
C GLY A 243 -25.73 4.44 -7.34
N ASP A 244 -25.63 5.76 -7.32
CA ASP A 244 -24.43 6.47 -7.75
C ASP A 244 -23.24 6.19 -6.84
N SER A 245 -22.02 6.32 -7.38
CA SER A 245 -20.74 6.18 -6.65
C SER A 245 -20.46 4.78 -6.07
N VAL A 246 -21.23 3.75 -6.45
CA VAL A 246 -20.90 2.37 -6.10
C VAL A 246 -19.74 1.87 -6.94
N THR A 247 -18.71 1.32 -6.29
CA THR A 247 -17.54 0.72 -6.93
C THR A 247 -17.48 -0.77 -6.68
N THR A 248 -16.56 -1.45 -7.34
CA THR A 248 -16.30 -2.88 -7.12
C THR A 248 -15.93 -3.20 -5.66
N ASP A 249 -15.34 -2.28 -4.93
CA ASP A 249 -15.03 -2.45 -3.50
C ASP A 249 -16.28 -2.63 -2.62
N HIS A 250 -17.41 -2.07 -3.02
CA HIS A 250 -18.69 -2.26 -2.31
C HIS A 250 -19.31 -3.65 -2.56
N ILE A 251 -18.95 -4.28 -3.68
CA ILE A 251 -19.50 -5.56 -4.10
C ILE A 251 -18.56 -6.71 -3.71
N SER A 252 -17.27 -6.55 -3.97
CA SER A 252 -16.22 -7.53 -3.69
C SER A 252 -14.95 -6.81 -3.21
N PRO A 253 -14.88 -6.40 -1.94
CA PRO A 253 -13.74 -5.69 -1.40
C PRO A 253 -12.51 -6.60 -1.36
N ALA A 254 -11.33 -6.02 -1.62
CA ALA A 254 -10.07 -6.68 -1.32
C ALA A 254 -9.91 -6.79 0.21
N GLY A 255 -9.36 -7.89 0.69
CA GLY A 255 -9.13 -8.09 2.11
C GLY A 255 -9.21 -9.56 2.51
N ALA A 256 -9.15 -9.81 3.81
CA ALA A 256 -9.24 -11.15 4.35
C ALA A 256 -10.65 -11.75 4.14
N ILE A 257 -10.68 -13.01 3.74
CA ILE A 257 -11.92 -13.76 3.58
C ILE A 257 -12.37 -14.28 4.95
N ALA A 258 -13.54 -13.84 5.43
CA ALA A 258 -14.11 -14.35 6.67
C ALA A 258 -14.50 -15.82 6.51
N GLN A 259 -14.07 -16.67 7.47
CA GLN A 259 -14.30 -18.12 7.39
C GLN A 259 -15.79 -18.50 7.38
N ASP A 260 -16.61 -17.73 8.07
CA ASP A 260 -18.05 -17.98 8.22
C ASP A 260 -18.90 -17.18 7.22
N GLY A 261 -18.25 -16.34 6.38
CA GLY A 261 -18.90 -15.64 5.30
C GLY A 261 -19.16 -16.55 4.08
N PRO A 262 -19.99 -16.10 3.13
CA PRO A 262 -20.32 -16.90 1.94
C PRO A 262 -19.11 -17.38 1.14
N ALA A 263 -18.10 -16.53 0.96
CA ALA A 263 -16.86 -16.88 0.26
C ALA A 263 -16.04 -17.93 1.05
N GLY A 264 -15.96 -17.79 2.38
CA GLY A 264 -15.28 -18.76 3.23
C GLY A 264 -15.96 -20.13 3.22
N GLN A 265 -17.29 -20.17 3.26
CA GLN A 265 -18.08 -21.40 3.12
C GLN A 265 -17.85 -22.05 1.75
N TYR A 266 -17.91 -21.29 0.68
CA TYR A 266 -17.60 -21.78 -0.67
C TYR A 266 -16.22 -22.43 -0.77
N LEU A 267 -15.21 -21.83 -0.18
CA LEU A 267 -13.84 -22.37 -0.17
C LEU A 267 -13.74 -23.64 0.68
N LYS A 268 -14.35 -23.66 1.88
CA LYS A 268 -14.39 -24.85 2.74
C LYS A 268 -15.06 -26.05 2.06
N GLU A 269 -16.17 -25.85 1.34
CA GLU A 269 -16.84 -26.90 0.57
C GLU A 269 -15.94 -27.50 -0.51
N ARG A 270 -14.93 -26.74 -0.98
CA ARG A 270 -13.89 -27.18 -1.92
C ARG A 270 -12.61 -27.62 -1.26
N GLN A 271 -12.67 -27.89 0.05
CA GLN A 271 -11.54 -28.38 0.83
C GLN A 271 -10.31 -27.44 0.86
N VAL A 272 -10.51 -26.15 0.61
CA VAL A 272 -9.47 -25.14 0.81
C VAL A 272 -9.34 -24.85 2.30
N SER A 273 -8.13 -24.98 2.83
CA SER A 273 -7.84 -24.69 4.23
C SER A 273 -8.02 -23.19 4.53
N PRO A 274 -8.57 -22.80 5.70
CA PRO A 274 -8.63 -21.38 6.08
C PRO A 274 -7.27 -20.67 6.10
N ALA A 275 -6.18 -21.39 6.28
CA ALA A 275 -4.83 -20.82 6.18
C ALA A 275 -4.43 -20.43 4.74
N GLU A 276 -5.14 -20.95 3.75
CA GLU A 276 -4.95 -20.68 2.32
C GLU A 276 -5.98 -19.70 1.75
N PHE A 277 -6.83 -19.13 2.58
CA PHE A 277 -7.78 -18.09 2.17
C PHE A 277 -7.01 -16.81 1.84
N ASN A 278 -7.09 -16.38 0.56
CA ASN A 278 -6.27 -15.29 0.07
C ASN A 278 -7.05 -14.42 -0.94
#